data_6f7ee338e16520a204473c3ed324bf44
#
_entry.id   6f7ee338e16520a204473c3ed324bf44
#
_cell.length_a   1.000
_cell.length_b   1.000
_cell.length_c   1.000
_cell.angle_alpha   90.00
_cell.angle_beta   90.00
_cell.angle_gamma   90.00
#
_symmetry.space_group_name_H-M   'P 1'
#
loop_
_entity.id
_entity.type
_entity.pdbx_description
1 polymer ?
#
loop_
_entity_poly.entity_id
_entity_poly.type
_entity_poly.pdbx_seq_one_letter_code
_entity_poly.pdbx_strand_id
1 'polypeptide(L)'
;MKISDILSTDVIAVNLDTADKEDAIKKVIDLAAKSGKILDVAKVSGTIYEREKLVSTGVGKGFAIPHGKTDSISDVVAAFAITKEPIDFDSIDGEPVRFIFLLIGKENLLNTHIKLLSRISRLMNKDEFRERLLDAANPEEVLAIFKEEEKNYFDI
;
A
#
# COMPACT_ATOMS: atom_id res chain seq x y z
N MET A 1 -16.08 -0.57 4.07
CA MET A 1 -15.21 0.07 3.03
C MET A 1 -14.38 -0.99 2.36
N LYS A 2 -14.37 -1.02 1.06
CA LYS A 2 -13.60 -1.96 0.25
C LYS A 2 -12.25 -1.37 -0.09
N ILE A 3 -11.26 -2.23 -0.38
CA ILE A 3 -9.97 -1.77 -0.89
C ILE A 3 -10.16 -1.00 -2.20
N SER A 4 -11.06 -1.49 -3.07
CA SER A 4 -11.36 -0.82 -4.34
C SER A 4 -12.05 0.54 -4.19
N ASP A 5 -12.59 0.84 -3.02
CA ASP A 5 -13.14 2.18 -2.73
C ASP A 5 -12.04 3.23 -2.51
N ILE A 6 -10.86 2.79 -2.11
CA ILE A 6 -9.74 3.67 -1.79
C ILE A 6 -8.60 3.59 -2.80
N LEU A 7 -8.63 2.64 -3.73
CA LEU A 7 -7.68 2.55 -4.83
C LEU A 7 -8.32 3.04 -6.13
N SER A 8 -7.55 3.86 -6.85
CA SER A 8 -7.88 4.24 -8.23
C SER A 8 -6.62 4.09 -9.07
N THR A 9 -6.74 4.14 -10.39
CA THR A 9 -5.58 4.00 -11.27
C THR A 9 -4.54 5.11 -11.06
N ASP A 10 -4.96 6.28 -10.57
CA ASP A 10 -4.06 7.41 -10.29
C ASP A 10 -3.06 7.13 -9.17
N VAL A 11 -3.39 6.23 -8.26
CA VAL A 11 -2.56 5.91 -7.09
C VAL A 11 -1.97 4.49 -7.18
N ILE A 12 -1.92 3.93 -8.37
CA ILE A 12 -1.30 2.64 -8.65
C ILE A 12 -0.13 2.84 -9.61
N ALA A 13 1.01 2.24 -9.30
CA ALA A 13 2.18 2.26 -10.18
C ALA A 13 2.70 0.85 -10.40
N VAL A 14 3.04 0.53 -11.65
CA VAL A 14 3.75 -0.71 -11.99
C VAL A 14 5.16 -0.34 -12.46
N ASN A 15 6.11 -1.25 -12.28
CA ASN A 15 7.52 -1.03 -12.63
C ASN A 15 8.10 0.22 -11.94
N LEU A 16 7.76 0.43 -10.67
CA LEU A 16 8.29 1.55 -9.91
C LEU A 16 9.80 1.38 -9.74
N ASP A 17 10.54 2.33 -10.28
CA ASP A 17 12.00 2.34 -10.16
C ASP A 17 12.38 3.06 -8.87
N THR A 18 13.04 2.35 -7.97
CA THR A 18 13.39 2.88 -6.66
C THR A 18 14.74 2.34 -6.21
N ALA A 19 15.51 3.18 -5.53
CA ALA A 19 16.88 2.85 -5.11
C ALA A 19 16.91 1.96 -3.86
N ASP A 20 16.04 2.25 -2.89
CA ASP A 20 16.03 1.57 -1.59
C ASP A 20 14.67 1.77 -0.89
N LYS A 21 14.57 1.26 0.35
CA LYS A 21 13.36 1.36 1.17
C LYS A 21 12.89 2.80 1.36
N GLU A 22 13.80 3.70 1.72
CA GLU A 22 13.46 5.10 1.99
C GLU A 22 12.93 5.79 0.75
N ASP A 23 13.61 5.61 -0.38
CA ASP A 23 13.19 6.13 -1.67
C ASP A 23 11.83 5.57 -2.08
N ALA A 24 11.61 4.27 -1.85
CA ALA A 24 10.35 3.61 -2.17
C ALA A 24 9.18 4.21 -1.38
N ILE A 25 9.35 4.41 -0.08
CA ILE A 25 8.32 5.00 0.77
C ILE A 25 8.00 6.42 0.29
N LYS A 26 9.03 7.21 0.00
CA LYS A 26 8.85 8.58 -0.52
C LYS A 26 8.04 8.57 -1.81
N LYS A 27 8.41 7.72 -2.76
CA LYS A 27 7.73 7.64 -4.07
C LYS A 27 6.29 7.18 -3.93
N VAL A 28 5.99 6.26 -3.02
CA VAL A 28 4.64 5.79 -2.79
C VAL A 28 3.78 6.87 -2.11
N ILE A 29 4.37 7.67 -1.21
CA ILE A 29 3.68 8.83 -0.64
C ILE A 29 3.38 9.86 -1.73
N ASP A 30 4.32 10.15 -2.62
CA ASP A 30 4.11 11.06 -3.73
C ASP A 30 3.01 10.55 -4.67
N LEU A 31 2.96 9.24 -4.88
CA LEU A 31 1.90 8.58 -5.64
C LEU A 31 0.54 8.79 -4.96
N ALA A 32 0.47 8.58 -3.65
CA ALA A 32 -0.74 8.77 -2.86
C ALA A 32 -1.25 10.22 -2.90
N ALA A 33 -0.35 11.19 -3.02
CA ALA A 33 -0.71 12.60 -3.12
C ALA A 33 -1.55 12.91 -4.36
N LYS A 34 -1.48 12.08 -5.39
CA LYS A 34 -2.30 12.23 -6.60
C LYS A 34 -3.79 12.02 -6.34
N SER A 35 -4.14 11.45 -5.20
CA SER A 35 -5.55 11.29 -4.81
C SER A 35 -6.27 12.61 -4.55
N GLY A 36 -5.52 13.68 -4.30
CA GLY A 36 -6.07 14.98 -3.90
C GLY A 36 -6.58 15.03 -2.47
N LYS A 37 -6.35 13.98 -1.67
CA LYS A 37 -6.87 13.86 -0.31
C LYS A 37 -5.85 14.23 0.76
N ILE A 38 -4.58 14.38 0.41
CA ILE A 38 -3.53 14.74 1.37
C ILE A 38 -3.49 16.26 1.52
N LEU A 39 -3.69 16.73 2.75
CA LEU A 39 -3.73 18.16 3.06
C LEU A 39 -2.34 18.71 3.37
N ASP A 40 -1.46 17.88 3.94
CA ASP A 40 -0.08 18.27 4.30
C ASP A 40 0.84 17.06 4.09
N VAL A 41 1.56 17.07 2.98
CA VAL A 41 2.45 15.95 2.59
C VAL A 41 3.58 15.77 3.62
N ALA A 42 4.12 16.84 4.17
CA ALA A 42 5.21 16.75 5.13
C ALA A 42 4.77 16.05 6.42
N LYS A 43 3.57 16.36 6.92
CA LYS A 43 3.02 15.71 8.11
C LYS A 43 2.70 14.23 7.85
N VAL A 44 2.13 13.92 6.70
CA VAL A 44 1.87 12.53 6.31
C VAL A 44 3.17 11.75 6.24
N SER A 45 4.18 12.30 5.58
CA SER A 45 5.50 11.66 5.47
C SER A 45 6.11 11.39 6.84
N GLY A 46 6.08 12.38 7.73
CA GLY A 46 6.56 12.23 9.10
C GLY A 46 5.88 11.09 9.85
N THR A 47 4.56 11.02 9.75
CA THR A 47 3.76 9.96 10.38
C THR A 47 4.16 8.58 9.87
N ILE A 48 4.30 8.42 8.56
CA ILE A 48 4.66 7.14 7.95
C ILE A 48 6.09 6.73 8.36
N TYR A 49 7.05 7.63 8.28
CA TYR A 49 8.45 7.33 8.64
C TYR A 49 8.60 7.01 10.12
N GLU A 50 7.90 7.71 11.01
CA GLU A 50 7.94 7.42 12.44
C GLU A 50 7.41 6.04 12.76
N ARG A 51 6.31 5.63 12.10
CA ARG A 51 5.76 4.27 12.25
C ARG A 51 6.74 3.21 11.75
N GLU A 52 7.37 3.46 10.61
CA GLU A 52 8.29 2.51 10.01
C GLU A 52 9.57 2.32 10.84
N LYS A 53 10.01 3.33 11.56
CA LYS A 53 11.17 3.25 12.44
C LYS A 53 10.96 2.31 13.64
N LEU A 54 9.73 2.11 14.07
CA LEU A 54 9.44 1.26 15.22
C LEU A 54 9.66 -0.22 14.87
N VAL A 55 9.03 -0.69 13.81
CA VAL A 55 9.16 -2.04 13.29
C VAL A 55 8.87 -1.97 11.79
N SER A 56 9.65 -2.65 10.98
CA SER A 56 9.41 -2.69 9.54
C SER A 56 8.00 -3.19 9.23
N THR A 57 7.35 -2.56 8.25
CA THR A 57 6.06 -3.02 7.72
C THR A 57 6.23 -4.02 6.58
N GLY A 58 7.46 -4.44 6.29
CA GLY A 58 7.75 -5.59 5.44
C GLY A 58 7.44 -6.86 6.21
N VAL A 59 6.23 -7.37 6.05
CA VAL A 59 5.70 -8.47 6.88
C VAL A 59 6.06 -9.85 6.36
N GLY A 60 6.70 -9.92 5.21
CA GLY A 60 7.11 -11.18 4.59
C GLY A 60 6.44 -11.40 3.26
N LYS A 61 6.82 -12.48 2.56
CA LYS A 61 6.28 -12.89 1.26
C LYS A 61 6.39 -11.81 0.17
N GLY A 62 7.33 -10.88 0.32
CA GLY A 62 7.62 -9.88 -0.68
C GLY A 62 6.69 -8.68 -0.69
N PHE A 63 5.89 -8.46 0.35
CA PHE A 63 5.06 -7.27 0.43
C PHE A 63 5.29 -6.48 1.71
N ALA A 64 5.00 -5.19 1.64
CA ALA A 64 5.08 -4.27 2.76
C ALA A 64 3.83 -3.39 2.79
N ILE A 65 3.41 -2.99 4.00
CA ILE A 65 2.25 -2.12 4.18
C ILE A 65 2.65 -0.92 5.04
N PRO A 66 3.40 0.05 4.50
CA PRO A 66 3.63 1.31 5.22
C PRO A 66 2.27 1.94 5.54
N HIS A 67 2.08 2.37 6.79
CA HIS A 67 0.78 2.90 7.19
C HIS A 67 0.91 3.87 8.35
N GLY A 68 -0.13 4.63 8.56
CA GLY A 68 -0.22 5.55 9.68
C GLY A 68 -1.60 6.19 9.74
N LYS A 69 -1.83 6.91 10.83
CA LYS A 69 -3.06 7.68 11.04
C LYS A 69 -2.73 9.14 11.26
N THR A 70 -3.48 10.03 10.65
CA THR A 70 -3.27 11.47 10.74
C THR A 70 -4.55 12.24 10.43
N ASP A 71 -4.62 13.46 10.92
CA ASP A 71 -5.70 14.39 10.55
C ASP A 71 -5.33 15.22 9.31
N SER A 72 -4.15 15.03 8.75
CA SER A 72 -3.68 15.80 7.58
C SER A 72 -4.18 15.22 6.25
N ILE A 73 -5.29 14.51 6.28
CA ILE A 73 -5.98 13.98 5.10
C ILE A 73 -7.47 14.30 5.19
N SER A 74 -8.13 14.45 4.04
CA SER A 74 -9.58 14.70 4.00
C SER A 74 -10.38 13.41 4.10
N ASP A 75 -9.82 12.28 3.72
CA ASP A 75 -10.43 10.96 3.78
C ASP A 75 -9.31 9.91 3.73
N VAL A 76 -9.65 8.64 3.93
CA VAL A 76 -8.69 7.54 3.84
C VAL A 76 -7.96 7.58 2.51
N VAL A 77 -6.64 7.41 2.54
CA VAL A 77 -5.77 7.44 1.36
C VAL A 77 -5.06 6.12 1.23
N ALA A 78 -4.97 5.61 0.03
CA ALA A 78 -4.18 4.43 -0.29
C ALA A 78 -3.36 4.68 -1.55
N ALA A 79 -2.27 3.94 -1.67
CA ALA A 79 -1.51 3.83 -2.91
C ALA A 79 -0.91 2.44 -2.99
N PHE A 80 -0.72 1.94 -4.19
CA PHE A 80 -0.14 0.63 -4.40
C PHE A 80 0.91 0.68 -5.50
N ALA A 81 2.05 0.07 -5.25
CA ALA A 81 3.13 0.03 -6.23
C ALA A 81 3.74 -1.37 -6.31
N ILE A 82 4.11 -1.75 -7.53
CA ILE A 82 4.92 -2.93 -7.80
C ILE A 82 6.28 -2.41 -8.25
N THR A 83 7.34 -2.77 -7.53
CA THR A 83 8.68 -2.30 -7.86
C THR A 83 9.22 -3.00 -9.09
N LYS A 84 10.08 -2.30 -9.84
CA LYS A 84 10.77 -2.85 -11.00
C LYS A 84 11.72 -3.97 -10.58
N GLU A 85 12.46 -3.74 -9.49
CA GLU A 85 13.39 -4.71 -8.91
C GLU A 85 13.03 -4.95 -7.45
N PRO A 86 13.30 -6.16 -6.91
CA PRO A 86 13.11 -6.40 -5.49
C PRO A 86 14.02 -5.48 -4.67
N ILE A 87 13.49 -4.96 -3.56
CA ILE A 87 14.23 -4.06 -2.68
C ILE A 87 14.28 -4.60 -1.25
N ASP A 88 15.38 -4.32 -0.55
CA ASP A 88 15.51 -4.63 0.86
C ASP A 88 14.61 -3.68 1.66
N PHE A 89 13.66 -4.21 2.37
CA PHE A 89 12.70 -3.44 3.17
C PHE A 89 12.84 -3.74 4.67
N ASP A 90 13.93 -4.40 5.05
CA ASP A 90 14.12 -4.88 6.43
C ASP A 90 12.97 -5.77 6.88
N SER A 91 12.48 -6.60 5.98
CA SER A 91 11.32 -7.46 6.23
C SER A 91 11.57 -8.44 7.36
N ILE A 92 10.51 -8.80 8.07
CA ILE A 92 10.58 -9.71 9.21
C ILE A 92 11.17 -11.08 8.80
N ASP A 93 10.86 -11.56 7.60
CA ASP A 93 11.38 -12.83 7.08
C ASP A 93 12.72 -12.68 6.31
N GLY A 94 13.26 -11.46 6.22
CA GLY A 94 14.50 -11.18 5.51
C GLY A 94 14.38 -11.15 3.99
N GLU A 95 13.20 -11.40 3.43
CA GLU A 95 12.98 -11.43 1.99
C GLU A 95 12.81 -10.02 1.40
N PRO A 96 13.27 -9.80 0.16
CA PRO A 96 13.07 -8.50 -0.50
C PRO A 96 11.62 -8.29 -0.87
N VAL A 97 11.24 -7.01 -1.05
CA VAL A 97 9.86 -6.58 -1.31
C VAL A 97 9.71 -6.14 -2.76
N ARG A 98 8.61 -6.53 -3.37
CA ARG A 98 8.16 -6.04 -4.67
C ARG A 98 6.82 -5.33 -4.64
N PHE A 99 6.02 -5.57 -3.60
CA PHE A 99 4.68 -5.00 -3.48
C PHE A 99 4.64 -4.06 -2.28
N ILE A 100 4.22 -2.82 -2.50
CA ILE A 100 4.09 -1.83 -1.43
C ILE A 100 2.68 -1.29 -1.45
N PHE A 101 1.94 -1.51 -0.37
CA PHE A 101 0.60 -0.96 -0.18
C PHE A 101 0.64 0.09 0.92
N LEU A 102 0.50 1.36 0.58
CA LEU A 102 0.46 2.46 1.55
C LEU A 102 -0.98 2.69 1.98
N LEU A 103 -1.19 2.78 3.29
CA LEU A 103 -2.50 3.09 3.86
C LEU A 103 -2.38 4.22 4.88
N ILE A 104 -3.14 5.28 4.67
CA ILE A 104 -3.20 6.42 5.59
C ILE A 104 -4.65 6.58 6.03
N GLY A 105 -4.89 6.42 7.33
CA GLY A 105 -6.22 6.53 7.92
C GLY A 105 -6.37 7.80 8.75
N LYS A 106 -7.62 8.15 9.04
CA LYS A 106 -7.92 9.26 9.95
C LYS A 106 -7.72 8.82 11.40
N GLU A 107 -7.19 9.72 12.22
CA GLU A 107 -6.87 9.42 13.62
C GLU A 107 -8.05 8.89 14.42
N ASN A 108 -9.24 9.40 14.17
CA ASN A 108 -10.45 9.02 14.91
C ASN A 108 -11.19 7.81 14.34
N LEU A 109 -10.65 7.16 13.30
CA LEU A 109 -11.29 6.02 12.64
C LEU A 109 -10.43 4.75 12.76
N LEU A 110 -10.08 4.40 14.00
CA LEU A 110 -9.20 3.25 14.28
C LEU A 110 -9.78 1.94 13.78
N ASN A 111 -11.06 1.68 13.99
CA ASN A 111 -11.67 0.43 13.58
C ASN A 111 -11.65 0.24 12.06
N THR A 112 -11.92 1.30 11.31
CA THR A 112 -11.84 1.29 9.85
C THR A 112 -10.41 1.00 9.40
N HIS A 113 -9.43 1.63 10.02
CA HIS A 113 -8.02 1.45 9.71
C HIS A 113 -7.58 -0.01 9.93
N ILE A 114 -7.93 -0.59 11.06
CA ILE A 114 -7.61 -1.99 11.39
C ILE A 114 -8.26 -2.96 10.40
N LYS A 115 -9.52 -2.73 10.05
CA LYS A 115 -10.23 -3.58 9.09
C LYS A 115 -9.58 -3.55 7.71
N LEU A 116 -9.18 -2.37 7.26
CA LEU A 116 -8.51 -2.23 5.95
C LEU A 116 -7.15 -2.92 5.97
N LEU A 117 -6.34 -2.73 7.02
CA LEU A 117 -5.06 -3.41 7.15
C LEU A 117 -5.23 -4.93 7.12
N SER A 118 -6.23 -5.44 7.83
CA SER A 118 -6.54 -6.87 7.86
C SER A 118 -6.90 -7.40 6.46
N ARG A 119 -7.76 -6.70 5.74
CA ARG A 119 -8.16 -7.09 4.37
C ARG A 119 -6.98 -7.08 3.42
N ILE A 120 -6.18 -6.04 3.46
CA ILE A 120 -4.98 -5.91 2.62
C ILE A 120 -4.03 -7.08 2.89
N SER A 121 -3.75 -7.37 4.17
CA SER A 121 -2.87 -8.46 4.55
C SER A 121 -3.38 -9.82 4.07
N ARG A 122 -4.67 -10.06 4.18
CA ARG A 122 -5.28 -11.33 3.74
C ARG A 122 -5.16 -11.54 2.25
N LEU A 123 -5.37 -10.50 1.45
CA LEU A 123 -5.20 -10.59 0.00
C LEU A 123 -3.73 -10.78 -0.37
N MET A 124 -2.85 -9.97 0.20
CA MET A 124 -1.42 -10.00 -0.14
C MET A 124 -0.73 -11.29 0.31
N ASN A 125 -1.28 -12.00 1.27
CA ASN A 125 -0.73 -13.30 1.70
C ASN A 125 -1.01 -14.45 0.73
N LYS A 126 -1.88 -14.25 -0.25
CA LYS A 126 -2.22 -15.29 -1.23
C LYS A 126 -1.19 -15.32 -2.35
N ASP A 127 -0.54 -16.47 -2.54
CA ASP A 127 0.49 -16.64 -3.56
C ASP A 127 -0.04 -16.34 -4.96
N GLU A 128 -1.21 -16.90 -5.31
CA GLU A 128 -1.83 -16.70 -6.62
C GLU A 128 -2.15 -15.23 -6.90
N PHE A 129 -2.60 -14.51 -5.88
CA PHE A 129 -2.90 -13.08 -6.02
C PHE A 129 -1.65 -12.29 -6.35
N ARG A 130 -0.55 -12.54 -5.63
CA ARG A 130 0.73 -11.87 -5.91
C ARG A 130 1.25 -12.22 -7.30
N GLU A 131 1.13 -13.47 -7.73
CA GLU A 131 1.55 -13.88 -9.08
C GLU A 131 0.76 -13.15 -10.15
N ARG A 132 -0.55 -13.02 -9.99
CA ARG A 132 -1.39 -12.27 -10.93
C ARG A 132 -0.99 -10.80 -10.98
N LEU A 133 -0.68 -10.19 -9.85
CA LEU A 133 -0.23 -8.80 -9.81
C LEU A 133 1.08 -8.58 -10.56
N LEU A 134 2.01 -9.52 -10.46
CA LEU A 134 3.29 -9.45 -11.20
C LEU A 134 3.10 -9.48 -12.71
N ASP A 135 2.06 -10.16 -13.19
CA ASP A 135 1.75 -10.26 -14.62
C ASP A 135 0.97 -9.06 -15.16
N ALA A 136 0.51 -8.16 -14.27
CA ALA A 136 -0.25 -7.00 -14.68
C ALA A 136 0.64 -6.01 -15.43
N ALA A 137 0.15 -5.53 -16.58
CA ALA A 137 0.91 -4.64 -17.45
C ALA A 137 0.75 -3.14 -17.11
N ASN A 138 -0.34 -2.79 -16.43
CA ASN A 138 -0.69 -1.39 -16.17
C ASN A 138 -1.57 -1.25 -14.92
N PRO A 139 -1.79 0.00 -14.43
CA PRO A 139 -2.62 0.22 -13.25
C PRO A 139 -4.06 -0.27 -13.38
N GLU A 140 -4.64 -0.22 -14.56
CA GLU A 140 -6.02 -0.68 -14.82
C GLU A 140 -6.15 -2.17 -14.56
N GLU A 141 -5.18 -2.97 -15.00
CA GLU A 141 -5.15 -4.40 -14.75
C GLU A 141 -4.97 -4.72 -13.26
N VAL A 142 -4.11 -3.98 -12.58
CA VAL A 142 -3.91 -4.12 -11.12
C VAL A 142 -5.21 -3.86 -10.38
N LEU A 143 -5.90 -2.78 -10.70
CA LEU A 143 -7.16 -2.44 -10.05
C LEU A 143 -8.22 -3.52 -10.29
N ALA A 144 -8.31 -4.04 -11.51
CA ALA A 144 -9.24 -5.11 -11.86
C ALA A 144 -8.97 -6.38 -11.04
N ILE A 145 -7.70 -6.71 -10.83
CA ILE A 145 -7.30 -7.88 -10.03
C ILE A 145 -7.75 -7.70 -8.56
N PHE A 146 -7.54 -6.51 -8.00
CA PHE A 146 -8.00 -6.21 -6.63
C PHE A 146 -9.52 -6.33 -6.52
N LYS A 147 -10.26 -5.76 -7.47
CA LYS A 147 -11.73 -5.82 -7.46
C LYS A 147 -12.24 -7.24 -7.53
N GLU A 148 -11.68 -8.03 -8.41
CA GLU A 148 -12.07 -9.43 -8.60
C GLU A 148 -11.78 -10.24 -7.33
N GLU A 149 -10.60 -10.10 -6.76
CA GLU A 149 -10.21 -10.86 -5.58
C GLU A 149 -11.03 -10.47 -4.36
N GLU A 150 -11.32 -9.18 -4.17
CA GLU A 150 -12.21 -8.74 -3.09
C GLU A 150 -13.59 -9.37 -3.21
N LYS A 151 -14.13 -9.41 -4.42
CA LYS A 151 -15.46 -9.97 -4.69
C LYS A 151 -15.50 -11.47 -4.40
N ASN A 152 -14.43 -12.19 -4.73
CA ASN A 152 -14.35 -13.64 -4.56
C ASN A 152 -14.07 -14.05 -3.11
N TYR A 153 -13.34 -13.23 -2.37
CA TYR A 153 -12.82 -13.57 -1.05
C TYR A 153 -13.62 -12.97 0.10
N PHE A 154 -14.18 -11.79 -0.10
CA PHE A 154 -15.02 -11.13 0.89
C PHE A 154 -16.45 -11.04 0.35
N ASP A 155 -17.41 -11.29 1.21
CA ASP A 155 -18.83 -11.14 0.88
C ASP A 155 -19.21 -9.66 0.92
N ILE A 156 -19.08 -9.01 -0.22
CA ILE A 156 -19.31 -7.57 -0.34
C ILE A 156 -20.29 -7.23 -1.45
#